data_c0235e9bc93383b26af3f1db9433de08
#
_entry.id   c0235e9bc93383b26af3f1db9433de08
#
_cell.length_a   1.000
_cell.length_b   1.000
_cell.length_c   1.000
_cell.angle_alpha   90.00
_cell.angle_beta   90.00
_cell.angle_gamma   90.00
#
_symmetry.space_group_name_H-M   'P 1'
#
loop_
_entity.id
_entity.type
_entity.pdbx_description
1 polymer ?
#
loop_
_entity_poly.entity_id
_entity_poly.type
_entity_poly.pdbx_seq_one_letter_code
_entity_poly.pdbx_strand_id
1 'polypeptide(L)'
;MSGALDYLKERLADLDEQGLLLHPRILEGPTGARARFDGRVVINLASNNYLGLSNHPRMNAAASKAATELGAGTGAVRTIAGSMSQHRELERRFAEF
;
A
#
# COMPACT_ATOMS: atom_id res chain seq x y z
N MET A 1 26.12 7.09 -26.55
CA MET A 1 26.33 6.39 -25.26
C MET A 1 25.06 5.70 -24.88
N SER A 2 25.05 4.39 -24.84
CA SER A 2 23.90 3.63 -24.35
C SER A 2 23.69 4.02 -22.88
N GLY A 3 22.45 4.40 -22.51
CA GLY A 3 22.14 4.82 -21.17
C GLY A 3 22.29 3.65 -20.19
N ALA A 4 22.66 3.91 -18.95
CA ALA A 4 22.84 2.87 -17.90
C ALA A 4 21.59 1.99 -17.70
N LEU A 5 20.44 2.40 -18.27
CA LEU A 5 19.16 1.67 -18.16
C LEU A 5 18.74 0.98 -19.47
N ASP A 6 19.52 1.06 -20.55
CA ASP A 6 19.10 0.49 -21.85
C ASP A 6 18.98 -1.03 -21.78
N TYR A 7 19.89 -1.71 -21.06
CA TYR A 7 19.78 -3.14 -20.84
C TYR A 7 18.50 -3.56 -20.09
N LEU A 8 17.97 -2.69 -19.20
CA LEU A 8 16.70 -2.97 -18.51
C LEU A 8 15.52 -2.88 -19.46
N LYS A 9 15.54 -1.92 -20.41
CA LYS A 9 14.51 -1.78 -21.44
C LYS A 9 14.47 -3.00 -22.35
N GLU A 10 15.66 -3.44 -22.82
CA GLU A 10 15.79 -4.64 -23.64
C GLU A 10 15.26 -5.88 -22.88
N ARG A 11 15.64 -6.03 -21.60
CA ARG A 11 15.18 -7.15 -20.79
C ARG A 11 13.68 -7.13 -20.52
N LEU A 12 13.07 -5.95 -20.32
CA LEU A 12 11.63 -5.82 -20.18
C LEU A 12 10.90 -6.16 -21.47
N ALA A 13 11.42 -5.74 -22.64
CA ALA A 13 10.87 -6.11 -23.93
C ALA A 13 10.92 -7.63 -24.16
N ASP A 14 12.04 -8.28 -23.88
CA ASP A 14 12.17 -9.73 -23.92
C ASP A 14 11.11 -10.46 -23.08
N LEU A 15 10.89 -9.98 -21.85
CA LEU A 15 9.91 -10.56 -20.94
C LEU A 15 8.49 -10.37 -21.46
N ASP A 16 8.19 -9.24 -22.08
CA ASP A 16 6.89 -8.94 -22.66
C ASP A 16 6.63 -9.84 -23.88
N GLU A 17 7.59 -9.98 -24.79
CA GLU A 17 7.50 -10.89 -25.93
C GLU A 17 7.28 -12.36 -25.53
N GLN A 18 7.89 -12.78 -24.41
CA GLN A 18 7.71 -14.12 -23.85
C GLN A 18 6.40 -14.28 -23.06
N GLY A 19 5.60 -13.22 -22.88
CA GLY A 19 4.39 -13.23 -22.05
C GLY A 19 4.69 -13.42 -20.54
N LEU A 20 5.90 -13.14 -20.11
CA LEU A 20 6.36 -13.26 -18.72
C LEU A 20 6.35 -11.93 -17.96
N LEU A 21 6.14 -10.81 -18.66
CA LEU A 21 6.04 -9.50 -18.02
C LEU A 21 4.69 -9.35 -17.32
N LEU A 22 4.75 -9.15 -16.00
CA LEU A 22 3.54 -8.88 -15.22
C LEU A 22 3.09 -7.42 -15.44
N HIS A 23 1.87 -7.25 -15.94
CA HIS A 23 1.21 -5.95 -16.05
C HIS A 23 0.23 -5.76 -14.87
N PRO A 24 0.61 -5.03 -13.82
CA PRO A 24 -0.27 -4.81 -12.67
C PRO A 24 -1.55 -4.09 -13.08
N ARG A 25 -2.70 -4.57 -12.59
CA ARG A 25 -3.98 -3.89 -12.77
C ARG A 25 -4.00 -2.61 -11.91
N ILE A 26 -4.56 -1.54 -12.45
CA ILE A 26 -4.62 -0.25 -11.77
C ILE A 26 -5.93 -0.12 -11.01
N LEU A 27 -5.84 -0.09 -9.67
CA LEU A 27 -6.97 0.22 -8.80
C LEU A 27 -7.19 1.73 -8.77
N GLU A 28 -8.35 2.16 -9.23
CA GLU A 28 -8.75 3.57 -9.33
C GLU A 28 -9.72 3.94 -8.22
N GLY A 29 -9.18 4.25 -7.05
CA GLY A 29 -9.96 4.64 -5.88
C GLY A 29 -9.88 3.64 -4.72
N PRO A 30 -10.75 3.78 -3.71
CA PRO A 30 -10.71 2.93 -2.53
C PRO A 30 -11.10 1.48 -2.87
N THR A 31 -10.45 0.53 -2.19
CA THR A 31 -10.80 -0.87 -2.31
C THR A 31 -12.10 -1.19 -1.58
N GLY A 32 -12.88 -2.12 -2.13
CA GLY A 32 -14.13 -2.60 -1.56
C GLY A 32 -14.62 -3.85 -2.30
N ALA A 33 -15.80 -4.35 -1.95
CA ALA A 33 -16.44 -5.49 -2.65
C ALA A 33 -16.70 -5.19 -4.13
N ARG A 34 -16.95 -3.92 -4.45
CA ARG A 34 -16.92 -3.39 -5.81
C ARG A 34 -15.80 -2.37 -5.89
N ALA A 35 -14.95 -2.47 -6.89
CA ALA A 35 -13.82 -1.58 -7.10
C ALA A 35 -13.64 -1.29 -8.60
N ARG A 36 -13.02 -0.16 -8.91
CA ARG A 36 -12.70 0.20 -10.29
C ARG A 36 -11.27 -0.22 -10.59
N PHE A 37 -11.11 -1.04 -11.63
CA PHE A 37 -9.83 -1.43 -12.18
C PHE A 37 -9.80 -1.14 -13.66
N ASP A 38 -8.77 -0.46 -14.14
CA ASP A 38 -8.54 -0.13 -15.55
C ASP A 38 -9.82 0.41 -16.23
N GLY A 39 -10.45 1.40 -15.60
CA GLY A 39 -11.67 2.04 -16.09
C GLY A 39 -12.98 1.26 -15.89
N ARG A 40 -12.94 0.04 -15.35
CA ARG A 40 -14.12 -0.82 -15.17
C ARG A 40 -14.44 -1.09 -13.71
N VAL A 41 -15.73 -1.00 -13.36
CA VAL A 41 -16.20 -1.45 -12.05
C VAL A 41 -16.41 -2.96 -12.07
N VAL A 42 -15.76 -3.66 -11.15
CA VAL A 42 -15.79 -5.12 -11.04
C VAL A 42 -16.10 -5.55 -9.61
N ILE A 43 -16.51 -6.79 -9.42
CA ILE A 43 -16.55 -7.44 -8.10
C ILE A 43 -15.12 -7.84 -7.77
N ASN A 44 -14.62 -7.34 -6.63
CA ASN A 44 -13.25 -7.56 -6.20
C ASN A 44 -13.17 -8.74 -5.23
N LEU A 45 -12.73 -9.88 -5.72
CA LEU A 45 -12.50 -11.10 -4.92
C LEU A 45 -11.02 -11.32 -4.58
N ALA A 46 -10.13 -10.40 -4.97
CA ALA A 46 -8.69 -10.55 -4.88
C ALA A 46 -8.04 -9.65 -3.81
N SER A 47 -8.84 -8.98 -2.97
CA SER A 47 -8.29 -8.12 -1.93
C SER A 47 -8.06 -8.87 -0.61
N ASN A 48 -7.06 -8.44 0.17
CA ASN A 48 -6.83 -8.87 1.55
C ASN A 48 -7.66 -8.08 2.58
N ASN A 49 -8.64 -7.30 2.11
CA ASN A 49 -9.52 -6.47 2.93
C ASN A 49 -10.67 -7.30 3.54
N TYR A 50 -10.36 -8.44 4.15
CA TYR A 50 -11.34 -9.42 4.66
C TYR A 50 -12.35 -8.83 5.64
N LEU A 51 -11.93 -7.86 6.46
CA LEU A 51 -12.78 -7.20 7.46
C LEU A 51 -13.40 -5.90 6.95
N GLY A 52 -13.12 -5.49 5.71
CA GLY A 52 -13.63 -4.25 5.14
C GLY A 52 -13.07 -2.98 5.81
N LEU A 53 -11.94 -3.07 6.50
CA LEU A 53 -11.40 -1.97 7.30
C LEU A 53 -10.55 -0.97 6.53
N SER A 54 -10.00 -1.35 5.35
CA SER A 54 -9.05 -0.50 4.61
C SER A 54 -9.64 0.84 4.14
N ASN A 55 -10.97 0.97 4.07
CA ASN A 55 -11.66 2.23 3.76
C ASN A 55 -12.77 2.54 4.78
N HIS A 56 -12.67 2.01 5.99
CA HIS A 56 -13.67 2.27 7.03
C HIS A 56 -13.55 3.73 7.52
N PRO A 57 -14.65 4.49 7.64
CA PRO A 57 -14.59 5.91 8.00
C PRO A 57 -13.84 6.23 9.29
N ARG A 58 -13.97 5.41 10.32
CA ARG A 58 -13.24 5.57 11.58
C ARG A 58 -11.72 5.33 11.41
N MET A 59 -11.33 4.39 10.54
CA MET A 59 -9.91 4.14 10.24
C MET A 59 -9.31 5.32 9.47
N ASN A 60 -10.03 5.81 8.46
CA ASN A 60 -9.61 6.97 7.67
C ASN A 60 -9.47 8.22 8.54
N ALA A 61 -10.45 8.49 9.43
CA ALA A 61 -10.41 9.62 10.35
C ALA A 61 -9.22 9.51 11.33
N ALA A 62 -8.96 8.33 11.88
CA ALA A 62 -7.83 8.10 12.78
C ALA A 62 -6.47 8.28 12.07
N ALA A 63 -6.34 7.75 10.84
CA ALA A 63 -5.13 7.90 10.04
C ALA A 63 -4.88 9.38 9.67
N SER A 64 -5.93 10.09 9.23
CA SER A 64 -5.84 11.51 8.89
C SER A 64 -5.44 12.36 10.10
N LYS A 65 -6.07 12.11 11.25
CA LYS A 65 -5.72 12.78 12.51
C LYS A 65 -4.25 12.53 12.89
N ALA A 66 -3.83 11.28 12.87
CA ALA A 66 -2.45 10.91 13.21
C ALA A 66 -1.44 11.57 12.26
N ALA A 67 -1.70 11.57 10.96
CA ALA A 67 -0.83 12.22 9.97
C ALA A 67 -0.74 13.74 10.20
N THR A 68 -1.84 14.38 10.60
CA THR A 68 -1.85 15.82 10.89
C THR A 68 -1.10 16.18 12.16
N GLU A 69 -1.24 15.36 13.21
CA GLU A 69 -0.67 15.63 14.54
C GLU A 69 0.79 15.16 14.67
N LEU A 70 1.15 14.08 13.98
CA LEU A 70 2.41 13.36 14.20
C LEU A 70 3.30 13.30 12.95
N GLY A 71 2.79 13.73 11.81
CA GLY A 71 3.45 13.59 10.50
C GLY A 71 3.15 12.25 9.82
N ALA A 72 3.58 12.13 8.57
CA ALA A 72 3.33 10.94 7.73
C ALA A 72 4.16 9.70 8.14
N GLY A 73 5.13 9.88 9.02
CA GLY A 73 5.98 8.81 9.55
C GLY A 73 7.04 9.36 10.47
N THR A 74 7.79 8.48 11.13
CA THR A 74 8.77 8.86 12.16
C THR A 74 10.07 9.43 11.61
N GLY A 75 10.32 9.25 10.33
CA GLY A 75 11.59 9.65 9.68
C GLY A 75 12.81 8.86 10.18
N ALA A 76 12.63 7.85 11.03
CA ALA A 76 13.70 7.05 11.59
C ALA A 76 13.26 5.61 11.89
N VAL A 77 14.20 4.68 12.01
CA VAL A 77 13.92 3.31 12.42
C VAL A 77 13.58 3.23 13.91
N ARG A 78 12.72 2.27 14.28
CA ARG A 78 12.18 2.08 15.62
C ARG A 78 13.25 2.03 16.73
N THR A 79 14.36 1.37 16.46
CA THR A 79 15.44 1.11 17.43
C THR A 79 16.36 2.30 17.68
N ILE A 80 16.34 3.33 16.86
CA ILE A 80 17.21 4.51 17.00
C ILE A 80 16.40 5.70 17.51
N ALA A 81 15.49 6.24 16.68
CA ALA A 81 14.74 7.46 17.03
C ALA A 81 13.27 7.42 16.51
N GLY A 82 12.80 6.26 16.01
CA GLY A 82 11.50 6.12 15.37
C GLY A 82 10.39 5.50 16.22
N SER A 83 10.62 5.22 17.52
CA SER A 83 9.59 4.70 18.43
C SER A 83 8.75 5.83 18.98
N MET A 84 7.49 5.87 18.60
CA MET A 84 6.50 6.84 19.07
C MET A 84 5.66 6.26 20.21
N SER A 85 5.00 7.14 20.97
CA SER A 85 4.06 6.76 22.03
C SER A 85 2.93 5.85 21.52
N GLN A 86 2.44 6.11 20.29
CA GLN A 86 1.39 5.31 19.64
C GLN A 86 1.83 3.87 19.36
N HIS A 87 3.10 3.65 19.03
CA HIS A 87 3.64 2.29 18.88
C HIS A 87 3.58 1.53 20.22
N ARG A 88 4.00 2.18 21.29
CA ARG A 88 3.99 1.59 22.64
C ARG A 88 2.56 1.30 23.12
N GLU A 89 1.64 2.20 22.87
CA GLU A 89 0.24 2.01 23.23
C GLU A 89 -0.38 0.85 22.44
N LEU A 90 -0.09 0.74 21.12
CA LEU A 90 -0.54 -0.37 20.30
C LEU A 90 0.01 -1.72 20.82
N GLU A 91 1.31 -1.77 21.10
CA GLU A 91 1.98 -2.96 21.67
C GLU A 91 1.32 -3.41 22.97
N ARG A 92 1.04 -2.45 23.87
CA ARG A 92 0.33 -2.73 25.12
C ARG A 92 -1.05 -3.31 24.90
N ARG A 93 -1.86 -2.70 24.02
CA ARG A 93 -3.21 -3.19 23.71
C ARG A 93 -3.22 -4.58 23.09
N PHE A 94 -2.28 -4.87 22.20
CA PHE A 94 -2.14 -6.20 21.64
C PHE A 94 -1.73 -7.25 22.67
N ALA A 95 -0.89 -6.87 23.64
CA ALA A 95 -0.49 -7.79 24.71
C ALA A 95 -1.63 -8.09 25.70
N GLU A 96 -2.61 -7.19 25.81
CA GLU A 96 -3.79 -7.37 26.68
C GLU A 96 -4.95 -8.11 25.98
N PHE A 97 -4.94 -8.17 24.64
CA PHE A 97 -5.95 -8.85 23.83
C PHE A 97 -5.76 -10.37 23.83
#